data_929b874d400a7a3b4db93001b2b19e3b
#
_entry.id   929b874d400a7a3b4db93001b2b19e3b
#
_cell.length_a   1.000
_cell.length_b   1.000
_cell.length_c   1.000
_cell.angle_alpha   90.00
_cell.angle_beta   90.00
_cell.angle_gamma   90.00
#
_symmetry.space_group_name_H-M   'P 1'
#
loop_
_entity.id
_entity.type
_entity.pdbx_description
1 polymer ?
#
loop_
_entity_poly.entity_id
_entity_poly.type
_entity_poly.pdbx_seq_one_letter_code
_entity_poly.pdbx_strand_id
1 'polypeptide(L)'
;MQLLHNMLKEVHNHTGEKVVVVSNWTSTLDIIQEMLASMKYPYLRLDGSTPQKTRQDLVDQFNKGRREDSFVFLLSAKAGGTGLNLIGYVASLV
;
A
#
# COMPACT_ATOMS: atom_id res chain seq x y z
N MET A 1 -9.29 12.49 -2.78
CA MET A 1 -8.27 11.56 -3.34
C MET A 1 -7.35 12.20 -4.38
N GLN A 2 -7.63 13.42 -4.78
CA GLN A 2 -6.81 14.06 -5.81
C GLN A 2 -5.35 14.22 -5.40
N LEU A 3 -5.10 14.61 -4.16
CA LEU A 3 -3.73 14.77 -3.66
C LEU A 3 -2.98 13.45 -3.67
N LEU A 4 -3.64 12.37 -3.23
CA LEU A 4 -3.01 11.05 -3.23
C LEU A 4 -2.76 10.57 -4.66
N HIS A 5 -3.72 10.79 -5.55
CA HIS A 5 -3.58 10.44 -6.96
C HIS A 5 -2.34 11.13 -7.57
N ASN A 6 -2.19 12.43 -7.32
CA ASN A 6 -1.06 13.20 -7.83
C ASN A 6 0.26 12.74 -7.22
N MET A 7 0.25 12.47 -5.91
CA MET A 7 1.45 11.97 -5.22
C MET A 7 1.90 10.64 -5.80
N LEU A 8 0.97 9.72 -6.03
CA LEU A 8 1.30 8.40 -6.58
C LEU A 8 1.88 8.52 -7.99
N LYS A 9 1.33 9.39 -8.81
CA LYS A 9 1.87 9.64 -10.15
C LYS A 9 3.28 10.21 -10.08
N GLU A 10 3.52 11.17 -9.18
CA GLU A 10 4.84 11.76 -9.00
C GLU A 10 5.86 10.70 -8.57
N VAL A 11 5.55 9.92 -7.56
CA VAL A 11 6.45 8.87 -7.08
C VAL A 11 6.72 7.85 -8.19
N HIS A 12 5.67 7.46 -8.92
CA HIS A 12 5.81 6.46 -9.96
C HIS A 12 6.66 6.96 -11.12
N ASN A 13 6.50 8.23 -11.51
CA ASN A 13 7.16 8.79 -12.70
C ASN A 13 8.55 9.34 -12.43
N HIS A 14 8.82 9.79 -11.20
CA HIS A 14 10.06 10.53 -10.91
C HIS A 14 10.97 9.89 -9.89
N THR A 15 10.57 8.77 -9.28
CA THR A 15 11.41 8.04 -8.33
C THR A 15 11.34 6.55 -8.62
N GLY A 16 12.24 5.78 -8.02
CA GLY A 16 12.20 4.32 -8.08
C GLY A 16 11.51 3.71 -6.87
N GLU A 17 10.88 4.52 -6.03
CA GLU A 17 10.35 4.09 -4.74
C GLU A 17 8.98 3.42 -4.85
N LYS A 18 8.68 2.59 -3.87
CA LYS A 18 7.35 2.03 -3.64
C LYS A 18 6.65 2.87 -2.58
N VAL A 19 5.33 2.73 -2.45
CA VAL A 19 4.53 3.53 -1.52
C VAL A 19 3.76 2.63 -0.57
N VAL A 20 3.76 2.98 0.72
CA VAL A 20 2.92 2.34 1.74
C VAL A 20 1.85 3.35 2.15
N VAL A 21 0.59 2.99 1.97
CA VAL A 21 -0.54 3.84 2.35
C VAL A 21 -1.20 3.25 3.59
N VAL A 22 -1.24 4.02 4.67
CA VAL A 22 -1.83 3.58 5.94
C VAL A 22 -3.12 4.36 6.20
N SER A 23 -4.18 3.66 6.54
CA SER A 23 -5.45 4.28 6.91
C SER A 23 -6.14 3.50 8.03
N ASN A 24 -6.84 4.21 8.91
CA ASN A 24 -7.68 3.59 9.93
C ASN A 24 -9.00 3.05 9.37
N TRP A 25 -9.34 3.45 8.15
CA TRP A 25 -10.66 3.18 7.57
C TRP A 25 -10.55 2.22 6.39
N THR A 26 -11.22 1.08 6.48
CA THR A 26 -11.24 0.11 5.38
C THR A 26 -11.97 0.69 4.17
N SER A 27 -12.99 1.51 4.38
CA SER A 27 -13.70 2.16 3.27
C SER A 27 -12.77 3.07 2.47
N THR A 28 -11.83 3.75 3.14
CA THR A 28 -10.82 4.57 2.46
C THR A 28 -9.89 3.69 1.63
N LEU A 29 -9.47 2.56 2.20
CA LEU A 29 -8.62 1.62 1.47
C LEU A 29 -9.34 1.06 0.24
N ASP A 30 -10.65 0.81 0.35
CA ASP A 30 -11.45 0.34 -0.78
C ASP A 30 -11.45 1.35 -1.93
N ILE A 31 -11.61 2.63 -1.61
CA ILE A 31 -11.59 3.70 -2.60
C ILE A 31 -10.21 3.79 -3.27
N ILE A 32 -9.16 3.74 -2.47
CA ILE A 32 -7.79 3.79 -2.99
C ILE A 32 -7.51 2.59 -3.87
N GLN A 33 -7.99 1.42 -3.48
CA GLN A 33 -7.82 0.19 -4.26
C GLN A 33 -8.46 0.32 -5.64
N GLU A 34 -9.66 0.89 -5.71
CA GLU A 34 -10.32 1.15 -6.99
C GLU A 34 -9.52 2.13 -7.84
N MET A 35 -8.98 3.17 -7.21
CA MET A 35 -8.15 4.15 -7.90
C MET A 35 -6.90 3.49 -8.49
N LEU A 36 -6.23 2.64 -7.71
CA LEU A 36 -5.03 1.94 -8.16
C LEU A 36 -5.33 1.01 -9.33
N ALA A 37 -6.45 0.32 -9.27
CA ALA A 37 -6.88 -0.55 -10.36
C ALA A 37 -7.12 0.27 -11.63
N SER A 38 -7.73 1.44 -11.49
CA SER A 38 -7.96 2.36 -12.60
C SER A 38 -6.65 2.87 -13.20
N MET A 39 -5.65 3.14 -12.36
CA MET A 39 -4.34 3.59 -12.80
C MET A 39 -3.45 2.45 -13.28
N LYS A 40 -3.89 1.21 -13.11
CA LYS A 40 -3.13 -0.01 -13.45
C LYS A 40 -1.84 -0.12 -12.65
N TYR A 41 -1.85 0.35 -11.42
CA TYR A 41 -0.73 0.19 -10.50
C TYR A 41 -0.93 -1.09 -9.68
N PRO A 42 0.06 -2.00 -9.67
CA PRO A 42 -0.05 -3.20 -8.83
C PRO A 42 0.02 -2.83 -7.35
N TYR A 43 -0.76 -3.52 -6.53
CA TYR A 43 -0.82 -3.25 -5.11
C TYR A 43 -1.00 -4.52 -4.30
N LEU A 44 -0.67 -4.44 -3.03
CA LEU A 44 -0.98 -5.45 -2.02
C LEU A 44 -1.81 -4.78 -0.93
N ARG A 45 -2.61 -5.57 -0.22
CA ARG A 45 -3.46 -5.05 0.85
C ARG A 45 -3.38 -5.95 2.07
N LEU A 46 -3.23 -5.33 3.24
CA LEU A 46 -3.24 -6.01 4.53
C LEU A 46 -4.20 -5.26 5.46
N ASP A 47 -5.26 -5.95 5.90
CA ASP A 47 -6.24 -5.37 6.82
C ASP A 47 -6.63 -6.39 7.88
N GLY A 48 -7.64 -6.05 8.69
CA GLY A 48 -8.06 -6.92 9.78
C GLY A 48 -8.56 -8.29 9.34
N SER A 49 -8.99 -8.43 8.10
CA SER A 49 -9.46 -9.71 7.57
C SER A 49 -8.34 -10.58 7.00
N THR A 50 -7.13 -10.04 6.90
CA THR A 50 -5.99 -10.78 6.37
C THR A 50 -5.54 -11.84 7.38
N PRO A 51 -5.45 -13.13 7.00
CA PRO A 51 -4.99 -14.17 7.93
C PRO A 51 -3.60 -13.87 8.47
N GLN A 52 -3.37 -14.21 9.72
CA GLN A 52 -2.11 -13.94 10.40
C GLN A 52 -0.92 -14.55 9.65
N LYS A 53 -1.09 -15.76 9.11
CA LYS A 53 -0.04 -16.44 8.36
C LYS A 53 0.34 -15.70 7.09
N THR A 54 -0.62 -15.02 6.47
CA THR A 54 -0.43 -14.34 5.19
C THR A 54 0.25 -12.99 5.36
N ARG A 55 0.16 -12.38 6.55
CA ARG A 55 0.65 -11.02 6.77
C ARG A 55 2.13 -10.88 6.47
N GLN A 56 2.95 -11.78 7.03
CA GLN A 56 4.39 -11.72 6.81
C GLN A 56 4.74 -12.02 5.35
N ASP A 57 4.00 -12.92 4.71
CA ASP A 57 4.22 -13.24 3.30
C ASP A 57 3.97 -12.02 2.42
N LEU A 58 2.93 -11.23 2.72
CA LEU A 58 2.64 -10.01 1.98
C LEU A 58 3.74 -8.98 2.16
N VAL A 59 4.23 -8.81 3.38
CA VAL A 59 5.33 -7.88 3.66
C VAL A 59 6.59 -8.29 2.91
N ASP A 60 6.92 -9.58 2.95
CA ASP A 60 8.09 -10.10 2.24
C ASP A 60 7.95 -9.92 0.73
N GLN A 61 6.77 -10.20 0.21
CA GLN A 61 6.48 -10.05 -1.21
C GLN A 61 6.66 -8.59 -1.64
N PHE A 62 6.19 -7.65 -0.84
CA PHE A 62 6.32 -6.23 -1.14
C PHE A 62 7.79 -5.78 -1.08
N ASN A 63 8.51 -6.17 -0.02
CA ASN A 63 9.89 -5.73 0.18
C ASN A 63 10.85 -6.33 -0.84
N LYS A 64 10.64 -7.59 -1.21
CA LYS A 64 11.54 -8.31 -2.14
C LYS A 64 11.16 -8.10 -3.59
N GLY A 65 9.88 -7.80 -3.87
CA GLY A 65 9.39 -7.62 -5.21
C GLY A 65 9.82 -6.29 -5.81
N ARG A 66 9.74 -6.23 -7.13
CA ARG A 66 9.99 -4.97 -7.85
C ARG A 66 8.70 -4.16 -7.87
N ARG A 67 8.81 -2.84 -8.15
CA ARG A 67 7.62 -2.00 -8.25
C ARG A 67 6.67 -2.45 -9.36
N GLU A 68 7.16 -3.17 -10.36
CA GLU A 68 6.32 -3.76 -11.40
C GLU A 68 5.43 -4.86 -10.86
N ASP A 69 5.86 -5.51 -9.77
CA ASP A 69 5.10 -6.58 -9.11
C ASP A 69 4.13 -6.03 -8.08
N SER A 70 4.55 -5.02 -7.32
CA SER A 70 3.70 -4.35 -6.33
C SER A 70 4.28 -2.97 -6.03
N PHE A 71 3.57 -1.94 -6.46
CA PHE A 71 4.00 -0.57 -6.28
C PHE A 71 3.48 0.02 -4.97
N VAL A 72 2.27 -0.35 -4.56
CA VAL A 72 1.61 0.21 -3.37
C VAL A 72 1.23 -0.89 -2.40
N PHE A 73 1.47 -0.64 -1.11
CA PHE A 73 1.01 -1.52 -0.04
C PHE A 73 -0.06 -0.78 0.76
N LEU A 74 -1.29 -1.27 0.71
CA LEU A 74 -2.40 -0.72 1.47
C LEU A 74 -2.47 -1.39 2.83
N LEU A 75 -2.32 -0.61 3.88
CA LEU A 75 -2.23 -1.14 5.24
C LEU A 75 -3.28 -0.50 6.14
N SER A 76 -4.09 -1.33 6.79
CA SER A 76 -5.01 -0.84 7.81
C SER A 76 -4.25 -0.65 9.12
N ALA A 77 -4.35 0.55 9.70
CA ALA A 77 -3.69 0.83 10.97
C ALA A 77 -4.22 -0.09 12.09
N LYS A 78 -5.49 -0.52 11.99
CA LYS A 78 -6.11 -1.41 12.97
C LYS A 78 -5.65 -2.85 12.85
N ALA A 79 -4.99 -3.21 11.76
CA ALA A 79 -4.49 -4.56 11.57
C ALA A 79 -3.16 -4.82 12.30
N GLY A 80 -2.73 -3.88 13.14
CA GLY A 80 -1.51 -4.04 13.91
C GLY A 80 -0.25 -3.88 13.07
N GLY A 81 -0.18 -2.82 12.31
CA GLY A 81 0.97 -2.53 11.46
C GLY A 81 2.27 -2.25 12.21
N THR A 82 2.23 -2.19 13.53
CA THR A 82 3.43 -2.04 14.35
C THR A 82 4.33 -3.25 14.21
N GLY A 83 5.60 -3.00 13.96
CA GLY A 83 6.57 -4.08 13.83
C GLY A 83 6.71 -4.63 12.42
N LEU A 84 5.90 -4.19 11.48
CA LEU A 84 6.08 -4.57 10.09
C LEU A 84 7.24 -3.77 9.48
N ASN A 85 8.13 -4.47 8.82
CA ASN A 85 9.33 -3.88 8.24
C ASN A 85 9.10 -3.60 6.76
N LEU A 86 8.34 -2.55 6.47
CA LEU A 86 8.01 -2.16 5.11
C LEU A 86 9.00 -1.11 4.60
N ILE A 87 9.45 -1.28 3.37
CA ILE A 87 10.43 -0.40 2.72
C ILE A 87 9.74 0.39 1.62
N GLY A 88 9.79 1.72 1.71
CA GLY A 88 9.21 2.61 0.73
C GLY A 88 8.74 3.91 1.37
N TYR A 89 8.11 4.78 0.57
CA TYR A 89 7.47 5.97 1.09
C TYR A 89 6.24 5.58 1.89
N VAL A 90 6.06 6.22 3.04
CA VAL A 90 4.88 5.98 3.88
C VAL A 90 3.97 7.19 3.79
N ALA A 91 2.73 6.97 3.36
CA ALA A 91 1.68 7.97 3.37
C ALA A 91 0.60 7.54 4.35
N SER A 92 0.35 8.34 5.37
CA SER A 92 -0.64 8.02 6.40
C SER A 92 -1.89 8.85 6.20
N LEU A 93 -3.04 8.18 6.12
CA LEU A 93 -4.35 8.81 5.92
C LEU A 93 -5.25 8.54 7.14
N VAL A 94 -4.73 8.77 8.31
CA VAL A 94 -5.49 8.59 9.56
C VAL A 94 -6.20 9.87 9.99
#